data_8da3630fd18a525b58fa207207a85952
#
_entry.id   8da3630fd18a525b58fa207207a85952
#
_cell.length_a   1.000
_cell.length_b   1.000
_cell.length_c   1.000
_cell.angle_alpha   90.00
_cell.angle_beta   90.00
_cell.angle_gamma   90.00
#
_symmetry.space_group_name_H-M   'P 1'
#
loop_
_entity.id
_entity.type
_entity.pdbx_description
1 polymer ?
#
loop_
_entity_poly.entity_id
_entity_poly.type
_entity_poly.pdbx_seq_one_letter_code
_entity_poly.pdbx_strand_id
1 'polypeptide(L)'
;MAEESQSGKRGPFIIVGLGNPGPEYLWTPHNAGFMAIDRIAQQEGVVVQNRRCRATTATCRIAGREVILAKPETFMNLSGLAVAALVREFEADPARDLLVIYDELDLTLGTFKIRERGSPAGHNGARSVTGALGSQEWLRLRIGVGLNLPPEAIAAGGGKRPGRDYLLSPMRKADLTVLDEVLDRVATATRRILSEGPAAAMNEFNRKDREEERGNRE
;
A
#
# COMPACT_ATOMS: atom_id res chain seq x y z
N MET A 1 -10.42 2.54 -46.25
CA MET A 1 -9.31 3.12 -45.46
C MET A 1 -9.59 2.74 -44.00
N ALA A 2 -8.84 1.79 -43.49
CA ALA A 2 -8.99 1.32 -42.13
C ALA A 2 -8.32 2.34 -41.21
N GLU A 3 -9.06 2.88 -40.25
CA GLU A 3 -8.49 3.64 -39.14
C GLU A 3 -7.67 2.68 -38.28
N GLU A 4 -6.35 2.76 -38.41
CA GLU A 4 -5.42 2.21 -37.45
C GLU A 4 -5.66 2.93 -36.10
N SER A 5 -6.37 2.24 -35.18
CA SER A 5 -6.47 2.68 -33.80
C SER A 5 -5.07 2.79 -33.23
N GLN A 6 -4.60 4.01 -32.98
CA GLN A 6 -3.41 4.30 -32.23
C GLN A 6 -3.59 3.70 -30.81
N SER A 7 -3.17 2.46 -30.63
CA SER A 7 -2.89 1.86 -29.34
C SER A 7 -1.68 2.60 -28.77
N GLY A 8 -1.89 3.78 -28.20
CA GLY A 8 -0.89 4.51 -27.45
C GLY A 8 -0.31 3.57 -26.40
N LYS A 9 1.02 3.34 -26.45
CA LYS A 9 1.74 2.54 -25.46
C LYS A 9 1.38 3.03 -24.08
N ARG A 10 0.55 2.29 -23.35
CA ARG A 10 0.22 2.59 -21.96
C ARG A 10 1.53 2.60 -21.16
N GLY A 11 1.79 3.68 -20.43
CA GLY A 11 2.92 3.76 -19.54
C GLY A 11 2.89 2.65 -18.45
N PRO A 12 4.00 2.47 -17.71
CA PRO A 12 4.07 1.46 -16.66
C PRO A 12 3.06 1.78 -15.54
N PHE A 13 2.61 0.74 -14.83
CA PHE A 13 1.85 0.90 -13.60
C PHE A 13 2.81 1.13 -12.43
N ILE A 14 2.56 2.14 -11.62
CA ILE A 14 3.42 2.51 -10.51
C ILE A 14 2.81 1.97 -9.21
N ILE A 15 3.60 1.20 -8.45
CA ILE A 15 3.22 0.71 -7.12
C ILE A 15 4.19 1.28 -6.11
N VAL A 16 3.69 2.11 -5.20
CA VAL A 16 4.49 2.75 -4.16
C VAL A 16 4.09 2.21 -2.81
N GLY A 17 5.04 1.63 -2.08
CA GLY A 17 4.86 1.37 -0.64
C GLY A 17 5.35 2.57 0.16
N LEU A 18 4.57 3.00 1.15
CA LEU A 18 4.98 4.07 2.05
C LEU A 18 5.72 3.49 3.27
N GLY A 19 6.70 4.25 3.76
CA GLY A 19 7.52 3.91 4.92
C GLY A 19 8.53 5.02 5.21
N ASN A 20 9.30 4.86 6.27
CA ASN A 20 10.44 5.70 6.60
C ASN A 20 11.74 4.99 6.23
N PRO A 21 12.72 5.69 5.63
CA PRO A 21 14.05 5.14 5.39
C PRO A 21 14.82 5.03 6.71
N GLY A 22 15.65 4.01 6.83
CA GLY A 22 16.51 3.77 7.97
C GLY A 22 16.31 2.39 8.60
N PRO A 23 17.38 1.77 9.13
CA PRO A 23 17.33 0.44 9.70
C PRO A 23 16.43 0.37 10.96
N GLU A 24 16.29 1.45 11.69
CA GLU A 24 15.43 1.58 12.89
C GLU A 24 13.94 1.43 12.58
N TYR A 25 13.51 1.66 11.32
CA TYR A 25 12.11 1.59 10.92
C TYR A 25 11.72 0.29 10.20
N LEU A 26 12.68 -0.59 9.89
CA LEU A 26 12.48 -1.78 9.04
C LEU A 26 11.28 -2.62 9.46
N TRP A 27 11.09 -2.82 10.77
CA TRP A 27 10.07 -3.72 11.32
C TRP A 27 9.00 -2.97 12.11
N THR A 28 8.77 -1.70 11.79
CA THR A 28 7.72 -0.91 12.42
C THR A 28 6.41 -1.00 11.64
N PRO A 29 5.24 -0.85 12.30
CA PRO A 29 3.95 -0.83 11.61
C PRO A 29 3.89 0.19 10.47
N HIS A 30 4.54 1.35 10.64
CA HIS A 30 4.56 2.43 9.64
C HIS A 30 5.33 2.07 8.37
N ASN A 31 6.10 0.97 8.38
CA ASN A 31 6.81 0.45 7.22
C ASN A 31 6.08 -0.73 6.54
N ALA A 32 4.82 -1.01 6.90
CA ALA A 32 4.04 -2.08 6.26
C ALA A 32 3.97 -1.92 4.73
N GLY A 33 3.92 -0.69 4.23
CA GLY A 33 3.98 -0.42 2.79
C GLY A 33 5.32 -0.82 2.16
N PHE A 34 6.46 -0.54 2.81
CA PHE A 34 7.77 -0.97 2.34
C PHE A 34 7.88 -2.50 2.32
N MET A 35 7.43 -3.16 3.39
CA MET A 35 7.42 -4.62 3.48
C MET A 35 6.56 -5.24 2.37
N ALA A 36 5.43 -4.60 2.00
CA ALA A 36 4.60 -5.07 0.89
C ALA A 36 5.34 -4.97 -0.46
N ILE A 37 6.07 -3.89 -0.72
CA ILE A 37 6.89 -3.77 -1.93
C ILE A 37 7.98 -4.84 -1.96
N ASP A 38 8.64 -5.10 -0.83
CA ASP A 38 9.68 -6.13 -0.74
C ASP A 38 9.09 -7.53 -1.00
N ARG A 39 7.89 -7.84 -0.48
CA ARG A 39 7.18 -9.10 -0.75
C ARG A 39 6.80 -9.23 -2.23
N ILE A 40 6.25 -8.19 -2.86
CA ILE A 40 5.92 -8.20 -4.28
C ILE A 40 7.20 -8.41 -5.10
N ALA A 41 8.27 -7.68 -4.80
CA ALA A 41 9.55 -7.81 -5.48
C ALA A 41 10.15 -9.23 -5.37
N GLN A 42 10.07 -9.82 -4.18
CA GLN A 42 10.49 -11.20 -3.92
C GLN A 42 9.73 -12.20 -4.79
N GLN A 43 8.40 -12.07 -4.88
CA GLN A 43 7.55 -12.95 -5.69
C GLN A 43 7.81 -12.78 -7.21
N GLU A 44 8.21 -11.59 -7.63
CA GLU A 44 8.56 -11.31 -9.04
C GLU A 44 10.06 -11.53 -9.36
N GLY A 45 10.86 -11.96 -8.38
CA GLY A 45 12.28 -12.25 -8.56
C GLY A 45 13.14 -11.03 -8.86
N VAL A 46 12.74 -9.83 -8.40
CA VAL A 46 13.48 -8.58 -8.61
C VAL A 46 13.93 -7.94 -7.30
N VAL A 47 14.92 -7.07 -7.37
CA VAL A 47 15.45 -6.33 -6.21
C VAL A 47 15.19 -4.85 -6.38
N VAL A 48 14.59 -4.23 -5.35
CA VAL A 48 14.25 -2.79 -5.32
C VAL A 48 15.49 -2.00 -4.87
N GLN A 49 16.34 -1.60 -5.82
CA GLN A 49 17.64 -0.97 -5.52
C GLN A 49 18.02 0.19 -6.44
N ASN A 50 17.31 0.42 -7.55
CA ASN A 50 17.64 1.49 -8.48
C ASN A 50 17.14 2.82 -7.94
N ARG A 51 18.03 3.78 -7.72
CA ARG A 51 17.67 5.09 -7.20
C ARG A 51 17.19 6.02 -8.30
N ARG A 52 15.95 6.49 -8.19
CA ARG A 52 15.35 7.52 -9.06
C ARG A 52 14.17 8.20 -8.36
N CYS A 53 13.86 9.42 -8.77
CA CYS A 53 12.67 10.14 -8.26
C CYS A 53 12.56 10.18 -6.73
N ARG A 54 13.69 10.27 -6.01
CA ARG A 54 13.75 10.21 -4.53
C ARG A 54 13.19 8.90 -3.96
N ALA A 55 13.32 7.81 -4.68
CA ALA A 55 12.89 6.48 -4.28
C ALA A 55 13.89 5.42 -4.72
N THR A 56 13.95 4.30 -4.01
CA THR A 56 14.49 3.06 -4.56
C THR A 56 13.42 2.35 -5.36
N THR A 57 13.78 1.88 -6.56
CA THR A 57 12.82 1.30 -7.52
C THR A 57 13.31 -0.02 -8.10
N ALA A 58 12.37 -0.80 -8.61
CA ALA A 58 12.62 -1.93 -9.51
C ALA A 58 11.58 -1.91 -10.63
N THR A 59 11.96 -2.40 -11.81
CA THR A 59 11.03 -2.63 -12.92
C THR A 59 10.82 -4.13 -13.06
N CYS A 60 9.58 -4.56 -13.17
CA CYS A 60 9.19 -5.93 -13.41
C CYS A 60 7.96 -6.00 -14.32
N ARG A 61 7.49 -7.22 -14.60
CA ARG A 61 6.26 -7.43 -15.37
C ARG A 61 5.31 -8.30 -14.57
N ILE A 62 4.16 -7.74 -14.17
CA ILE A 62 3.12 -8.43 -13.40
C ILE A 62 1.87 -8.53 -14.25
N ALA A 63 1.30 -9.72 -14.40
CA ALA A 63 0.10 -9.99 -15.22
C ALA A 63 0.20 -9.39 -16.65
N GLY A 64 1.40 -9.45 -17.25
CA GLY A 64 1.65 -8.94 -18.59
C GLY A 64 1.87 -7.42 -18.68
N ARG A 65 1.66 -6.65 -17.59
CA ARG A 65 1.86 -5.20 -17.53
C ARG A 65 3.24 -4.85 -17.00
N GLU A 66 3.88 -3.84 -17.58
CA GLU A 66 5.09 -3.25 -17.01
C GLU A 66 4.77 -2.52 -15.72
N VAL A 67 5.55 -2.75 -14.66
CA VAL A 67 5.32 -2.24 -13.31
C VAL A 67 6.61 -1.63 -12.75
N ILE A 68 6.47 -0.46 -12.15
CA ILE A 68 7.51 0.16 -11.33
C ILE A 68 7.15 -0.05 -9.86
N LEU A 69 7.94 -0.85 -9.16
CA LEU A 69 7.88 -0.95 -7.69
C LEU A 69 8.74 0.15 -7.09
N ALA A 70 8.26 0.85 -6.08
CA ALA A 70 8.97 1.98 -5.50
C ALA A 70 8.81 2.08 -3.98
N LYS A 71 9.91 2.42 -3.30
CA LYS A 71 9.97 2.79 -1.88
C LYS A 71 10.57 4.20 -1.78
N PRO A 72 9.82 5.25 -1.36
CA PRO A 72 10.35 6.59 -1.17
C PRO A 72 11.54 6.61 -0.22
N GLU A 73 12.59 7.36 -0.55
CA GLU A 73 13.75 7.62 0.33
C GLU A 73 13.54 8.89 1.19
N THR A 74 12.34 9.43 1.18
CA THR A 74 11.90 10.54 2.03
C THR A 74 11.24 10.03 3.30
N PHE A 75 11.21 10.84 4.36
CA PHE A 75 10.36 10.54 5.51
C PHE A 75 8.88 10.52 5.12
N MET A 76 8.07 9.80 5.90
CA MET A 76 6.66 9.54 5.65
C MET A 76 5.86 10.80 5.24
N ASN A 77 6.03 11.91 5.97
CA ASN A 77 5.33 13.17 5.71
C ASN A 77 5.78 13.89 4.43
N LEU A 78 6.81 13.42 3.74
CA LEU A 78 7.35 13.94 2.49
C LEU A 78 7.24 12.94 1.33
N SER A 79 6.57 11.79 1.52
CA SER A 79 6.43 10.73 0.51
C SER A 79 5.82 11.22 -0.80
N GLY A 80 4.95 12.21 -0.74
CA GLY A 80 4.33 12.82 -1.93
C GLY A 80 5.34 13.39 -2.92
N LEU A 81 6.53 13.85 -2.46
CA LEU A 81 7.58 14.35 -3.35
C LEU A 81 8.10 13.26 -4.29
N ALA A 82 8.31 12.05 -3.76
CA ALA A 82 8.73 10.91 -4.56
C ALA A 82 7.61 10.42 -5.49
N VAL A 83 6.38 10.31 -4.97
CA VAL A 83 5.23 9.86 -5.76
C VAL A 83 4.95 10.80 -6.94
N ALA A 84 4.91 12.12 -6.72
CA ALA A 84 4.70 13.09 -7.79
C ALA A 84 5.85 13.09 -8.82
N ALA A 85 7.09 12.86 -8.37
CA ALA A 85 8.23 12.74 -9.27
C ALA A 85 8.13 11.49 -10.15
N LEU A 86 7.71 10.34 -9.59
CA LEU A 86 7.49 9.10 -10.34
C LEU A 86 6.33 9.25 -11.34
N VAL A 87 5.20 9.81 -10.92
CA VAL A 87 4.05 10.06 -11.79
C VAL A 87 4.44 10.92 -13.00
N ARG A 88 5.20 11.98 -12.77
CA ARG A 88 5.68 12.85 -13.85
C ARG A 88 6.71 12.16 -14.75
N GLU A 89 7.67 11.44 -14.17
CA GLU A 89 8.73 10.75 -14.91
C GLU A 89 8.17 9.72 -15.90
N PHE A 90 7.12 9.02 -15.49
CA PHE A 90 6.50 7.96 -16.30
C PHE A 90 5.22 8.43 -17.02
N GLU A 91 4.91 9.73 -16.99
CA GLU A 91 3.70 10.32 -17.59
C GLU A 91 2.42 9.55 -17.20
N ALA A 92 2.38 9.06 -15.95
CA ALA A 92 1.30 8.21 -15.45
C ALA A 92 0.07 9.06 -15.04
N ASP A 93 -1.12 8.50 -15.24
CA ASP A 93 -2.36 9.06 -14.67
C ASP A 93 -2.56 8.47 -13.26
N PRO A 94 -2.50 9.28 -12.19
CA PRO A 94 -2.65 8.78 -10.83
C PRO A 94 -3.94 8.01 -10.59
N ALA A 95 -5.02 8.35 -11.27
CA ALA A 95 -6.31 7.67 -11.10
C ALA A 95 -6.34 6.26 -11.71
N ARG A 96 -5.44 5.96 -12.67
CA ARG A 96 -5.45 4.70 -13.42
C ARG A 96 -4.18 3.88 -13.30
N ASP A 97 -3.05 4.54 -13.06
CA ASP A 97 -1.72 3.96 -13.22
C ASP A 97 -0.90 3.99 -11.92
N LEU A 98 -1.51 4.38 -10.77
CA LEU A 98 -0.86 4.47 -9.47
C LEU A 98 -1.61 3.64 -8.42
N LEU A 99 -0.88 2.77 -7.71
CA LEU A 99 -1.31 2.14 -6.45
C LEU A 99 -0.37 2.59 -5.34
N VAL A 100 -0.91 3.09 -4.23
CA VAL A 100 -0.14 3.38 -3.02
C VAL A 100 -0.54 2.42 -1.91
N ILE A 101 0.45 1.75 -1.30
CA ILE A 101 0.28 0.77 -0.23
C ILE A 101 0.83 1.38 1.07
N TYR A 102 0.03 1.38 2.15
CA TYR A 102 0.41 1.96 3.44
C TYR A 102 -0.35 1.36 4.61
N ASP A 103 0.11 1.63 5.82
CA ASP A 103 -0.50 1.17 7.07
C ASP A 103 -1.80 1.93 7.41
N GLU A 104 -2.71 1.27 8.10
CA GLU A 104 -3.98 1.83 8.58
C GLU A 104 -4.28 1.37 10.01
N LEU A 105 -4.32 2.33 10.94
CA LEU A 105 -4.60 2.06 12.34
C LEU A 105 -6.05 1.67 12.65
N ASP A 106 -6.98 2.10 11.80
CA ASP A 106 -8.40 1.80 11.95
C ASP A 106 -8.78 0.42 11.38
N LEU A 107 -7.82 -0.29 10.82
CA LEU A 107 -7.95 -1.68 10.39
C LEU A 107 -7.16 -2.59 11.34
N THR A 108 -7.79 -3.67 11.77
CA THR A 108 -7.16 -4.69 12.61
C THR A 108 -5.97 -5.33 11.89
N LEU A 109 -4.90 -5.62 12.63
CA LEU A 109 -3.78 -6.42 12.13
C LEU A 109 -4.31 -7.76 11.63
N GLY A 110 -3.85 -8.20 10.47
CA GLY A 110 -4.37 -9.38 9.78
C GLY A 110 -5.29 -9.07 8.61
N THR A 111 -5.73 -7.82 8.46
CA THR A 111 -6.66 -7.38 7.41
C THR A 111 -6.05 -6.33 6.49
N PHE A 112 -6.66 -6.09 5.32
CA PHE A 112 -6.36 -4.94 4.47
C PHE A 112 -7.59 -4.52 3.68
N LYS A 113 -7.60 -3.29 3.17
CA LYS A 113 -8.70 -2.78 2.32
C LYS A 113 -8.18 -2.04 1.10
N ILE A 114 -8.80 -2.30 -0.04
CA ILE A 114 -8.54 -1.62 -1.31
C ILE A 114 -9.61 -0.55 -1.52
N ARG A 115 -9.21 0.65 -1.99
CA ARG A 115 -10.09 1.76 -2.32
C ARG A 115 -9.56 2.49 -3.54
N GLU A 116 -10.42 2.84 -4.49
CA GLU A 116 -10.04 3.60 -5.68
C GLU A 116 -9.75 5.06 -5.38
N ARG A 117 -10.36 5.61 -4.32
CA ARG A 117 -10.24 7.00 -3.88
C ARG A 117 -10.56 7.17 -2.39
N GLY A 118 -10.31 8.34 -1.84
CA GLY A 118 -10.71 8.67 -0.47
C GLY A 118 -9.76 9.61 0.26
N SER A 119 -10.19 10.07 1.42
CA SER A 119 -9.40 10.94 2.28
C SER A 119 -8.16 10.23 2.86
N PRO A 120 -7.15 10.99 3.29
CA PRO A 120 -5.96 10.44 3.95
C PRO A 120 -6.22 9.80 5.32
N ALA A 121 -7.40 9.98 5.92
CA ALA A 121 -7.82 9.42 7.22
C ALA A 121 -6.79 9.63 8.36
N GLY A 122 -6.06 10.75 8.34
CA GLY A 122 -5.04 11.08 9.34
C GLY A 122 -3.64 10.51 9.05
N HIS A 123 -3.47 9.65 8.04
CA HIS A 123 -2.16 9.09 7.68
C HIS A 123 -1.27 10.15 7.00
N ASN A 124 -0.10 10.46 7.61
CA ASN A 124 0.77 11.54 7.15
C ASN A 124 1.31 11.34 5.72
N GLY A 125 1.66 10.11 5.36
CA GLY A 125 2.14 9.77 4.02
C GLY A 125 1.03 9.92 2.97
N ALA A 126 -0.17 9.42 3.23
CA ALA A 126 -1.31 9.56 2.34
C ALA A 126 -1.70 11.04 2.15
N ARG A 127 -1.60 11.87 3.22
CA ARG A 127 -1.78 13.32 3.16
C ARG A 127 -0.74 13.98 2.27
N SER A 128 0.53 13.59 2.41
CA SER A 128 1.63 14.08 1.58
C SER A 128 1.42 13.74 0.11
N VAL A 129 1.00 12.50 -0.20
CA VAL A 129 0.68 12.07 -1.57
C VAL A 129 -0.47 12.88 -2.14
N THR A 130 -1.59 12.99 -1.40
CA THR A 130 -2.76 13.80 -1.82
C THR A 130 -2.39 15.25 -2.09
N GLY A 131 -1.59 15.87 -1.20
CA GLY A 131 -1.13 17.26 -1.38
C GLY A 131 -0.23 17.44 -2.59
N ALA A 132 0.69 16.51 -2.84
CA ALA A 132 1.62 16.59 -3.97
C ALA A 132 0.96 16.32 -5.33
N LEU A 133 -0.06 15.46 -5.38
CA LEU A 133 -0.82 15.17 -6.59
C LEU A 133 -1.98 16.16 -6.82
N GLY A 134 -2.38 16.92 -5.81
CA GLY A 134 -3.55 17.81 -5.87
C GLY A 134 -4.88 17.07 -6.02
N SER A 135 -4.92 15.76 -5.77
CA SER A 135 -6.09 14.90 -5.99
C SER A 135 -6.15 13.77 -4.97
N GLN A 136 -7.36 13.29 -4.69
CA GLN A 136 -7.64 12.09 -3.92
C GLN A 136 -7.97 10.87 -4.82
N GLU A 137 -8.00 11.05 -6.12
CA GLU A 137 -8.32 10.04 -7.12
C GLU A 137 -7.06 9.23 -7.46
N TRP A 138 -6.69 8.31 -6.57
CA TRP A 138 -5.61 7.34 -6.74
C TRP A 138 -5.92 6.08 -5.93
N LEU A 139 -5.57 4.93 -6.51
CA LEU A 139 -5.82 3.63 -5.91
C LEU A 139 -4.94 3.42 -4.68
N ARG A 140 -5.53 2.93 -3.60
CA ARG A 140 -4.87 2.68 -2.32
C ARG A 140 -5.18 1.29 -1.79
N LEU A 141 -4.15 0.66 -1.22
CA LEU A 141 -4.28 -0.56 -0.44
C LEU A 141 -3.81 -0.23 0.98
N ARG A 142 -4.71 -0.33 1.94
CA ARG A 142 -4.46 0.01 3.34
C ARG A 142 -4.30 -1.26 4.14
N ILE A 143 -3.12 -1.49 4.72
CA ILE A 143 -2.78 -2.66 5.53
C ILE A 143 -3.12 -2.37 6.98
N GLY A 144 -3.96 -3.19 7.60
CA GLY A 144 -4.31 -3.09 9.00
C GLY A 144 -3.12 -3.36 9.90
N VAL A 145 -2.86 -2.40 10.78
CA VAL A 145 -1.83 -2.49 11.83
C VAL A 145 -2.42 -2.16 13.20
N GLY A 146 -3.72 -1.93 13.29
CA GLY A 146 -4.42 -1.66 14.54
C GLY A 146 -4.40 -2.86 15.49
N LEU A 147 -4.46 -2.58 16.79
CA LEU A 147 -4.50 -3.61 17.80
C LEU A 147 -5.80 -4.42 17.70
N ASN A 148 -5.67 -5.74 17.81
CA ASN A 148 -6.83 -6.63 17.97
C ASN A 148 -7.29 -6.57 19.45
N LEU A 149 -8.08 -5.56 19.78
CA LEU A 149 -8.59 -5.40 21.14
C LEU A 149 -9.93 -6.13 21.26
N PRO A 150 -10.16 -6.89 22.36
CA PRO A 150 -11.45 -7.51 22.59
C PRO A 150 -12.55 -6.45 22.74
N PRO A 151 -13.80 -6.75 22.35
CA PRO A 151 -14.92 -5.80 22.38
C PRO A 151 -15.12 -5.13 23.75
N GLU A 152 -14.86 -5.86 24.83
CA GLU A 152 -14.96 -5.35 26.19
C GLU A 152 -13.93 -4.26 26.49
N ALA A 153 -12.69 -4.38 25.95
CA ALA A 153 -11.65 -3.38 26.10
C ALA A 153 -12.00 -2.09 25.33
N ILE A 154 -12.65 -2.23 24.17
CA ILE A 154 -13.14 -1.12 23.37
C ILE A 154 -14.29 -0.42 24.11
N ALA A 155 -15.27 -1.18 24.64
CA ALA A 155 -16.43 -0.67 25.37
C ALA A 155 -16.05 0.01 26.71
N ALA A 156 -15.01 -0.49 27.39
CA ALA A 156 -14.49 0.09 28.63
C ALA A 156 -13.67 1.38 28.42
N GLY A 157 -13.55 1.88 27.19
CA GLY A 157 -12.70 3.04 26.87
C GLY A 157 -11.20 2.76 27.07
N GLY A 158 -10.82 1.51 27.28
CA GLY A 158 -9.44 1.06 27.53
C GLY A 158 -8.58 1.00 26.27
N GLY A 159 -9.18 1.17 25.09
CA GLY A 159 -8.48 1.16 23.82
C GLY A 159 -8.20 2.57 23.31
N LYS A 160 -7.28 3.31 23.93
CA LYS A 160 -6.72 4.47 23.21
C LYS A 160 -6.17 4.00 21.88
N ARG A 161 -6.63 4.64 20.78
CA ARG A 161 -6.04 4.44 19.46
C ARG A 161 -4.52 4.52 19.60
N PRO A 162 -3.76 3.51 19.12
CA PRO A 162 -2.32 3.56 19.20
C PRO A 162 -1.79 4.87 18.59
N GLY A 163 -0.90 5.53 19.31
CA GLY A 163 -0.33 6.79 18.87
C GLY A 163 0.86 6.62 17.93
N ARG A 164 1.52 7.74 17.64
CA ARG A 164 2.73 7.79 16.80
C ARG A 164 3.83 6.83 17.29
N ASP A 165 4.01 6.72 18.62
CA ASP A 165 5.06 5.88 19.19
C ASP A 165 4.87 4.40 18.84
N TYR A 166 3.63 3.93 18.82
CA TYR A 166 3.30 2.57 18.37
C TYR A 166 3.72 2.35 16.91
N LEU A 167 3.38 3.30 16.02
CA LEU A 167 3.69 3.18 14.59
C LEU A 167 5.19 3.17 14.29
N LEU A 168 6.00 3.75 15.16
CA LEU A 168 7.45 3.87 15.01
C LEU A 168 8.25 2.90 15.89
N SER A 169 7.56 2.09 16.70
CA SER A 169 8.20 1.04 17.51
C SER A 169 8.24 -0.28 16.74
N PRO A 170 9.29 -1.10 16.92
CA PRO A 170 9.35 -2.42 16.29
C PRO A 170 8.17 -3.31 16.69
N MET A 171 7.58 -4.00 15.73
CA MET A 171 6.51 -4.96 15.93
C MET A 171 7.01 -6.17 16.72
N ARG A 172 6.15 -6.78 17.52
CA ARG A 172 6.44 -8.06 18.18
C ARG A 172 6.53 -9.17 17.13
N LYS A 173 7.30 -10.22 17.42
CA LYS A 173 7.48 -11.36 16.51
C LYS A 173 6.13 -12.01 16.10
N ALA A 174 5.19 -12.12 17.04
CA ALA A 174 3.85 -12.65 16.73
C ALA A 174 3.08 -11.75 15.73
N ASP A 175 3.17 -10.43 15.89
CA ASP A 175 2.52 -9.47 15.00
C ASP A 175 3.14 -9.49 13.59
N LEU A 176 4.47 -9.67 13.51
CA LEU A 176 5.18 -9.83 12.23
C LEU A 176 4.77 -11.12 11.51
N THR A 177 4.49 -12.21 12.24
CA THR A 177 3.99 -13.46 11.64
C THR A 177 2.62 -13.24 10.99
N VAL A 178 1.70 -12.55 11.68
CA VAL A 178 0.39 -12.20 11.12
C VAL A 178 0.52 -11.26 9.92
N LEU A 179 1.39 -10.26 10.02
CA LEU A 179 1.63 -9.34 8.92
C LEU A 179 2.19 -10.06 7.69
N ASP A 180 3.07 -11.05 7.89
CA ASP A 180 3.69 -11.83 6.82
C ASP A 180 2.64 -12.53 5.93
N GLU A 181 1.63 -13.14 6.54
CA GLU A 181 0.48 -13.74 5.83
C GLU A 181 -0.35 -12.69 5.06
N VAL A 182 -0.52 -11.50 5.66
CA VAL A 182 -1.20 -10.38 4.99
C VAL A 182 -0.41 -9.90 3.78
N LEU A 183 0.91 -9.83 3.87
CA LEU A 183 1.77 -9.39 2.76
C LEU A 183 1.67 -10.32 1.54
N ASP A 184 1.51 -11.64 1.72
CA ASP A 184 1.24 -12.58 0.63
C ASP A 184 -0.12 -12.32 -0.03
N ARG A 185 -1.15 -12.05 0.77
CA ARG A 185 -2.48 -11.69 0.28
C ARG A 185 -2.47 -10.33 -0.45
N VAL A 186 -1.69 -9.37 0.02
CA VAL A 186 -1.49 -8.05 -0.62
C VAL A 186 -0.82 -8.21 -1.99
N ALA A 187 0.20 -9.05 -2.10
CA ALA A 187 0.85 -9.33 -3.38
C ALA A 187 -0.13 -10.01 -4.36
N THR A 188 -0.93 -10.96 -3.89
CA THR A 188 -2.00 -11.60 -4.68
C THR A 188 -3.04 -10.59 -5.13
N ALA A 189 -3.50 -9.71 -4.24
CA ALA A 189 -4.46 -8.65 -4.55
C ALA A 189 -3.91 -7.65 -5.57
N THR A 190 -2.63 -7.32 -5.46
CA THR A 190 -1.93 -6.45 -6.42
C THR A 190 -1.91 -7.07 -7.81
N ARG A 191 -1.60 -8.36 -7.92
CA ARG A 191 -1.68 -9.09 -9.19
C ARG A 191 -3.10 -9.10 -9.75
N ARG A 192 -4.12 -9.28 -8.90
CA ARG A 192 -5.53 -9.24 -9.28
C ARG A 192 -5.95 -7.87 -9.82
N ILE A 193 -5.48 -6.78 -9.17
CA ILE A 193 -5.69 -5.40 -9.66
C ILE A 193 -5.16 -5.23 -11.08
N LEU A 194 -3.96 -5.75 -11.35
CA LEU A 194 -3.30 -5.59 -12.64
C LEU A 194 -3.92 -6.46 -13.74
N SER A 195 -4.44 -7.65 -13.42
CA SER A 195 -5.04 -8.57 -14.38
C SER A 195 -6.50 -8.25 -14.70
N GLU A 196 -7.31 -7.88 -13.69
CA GLU A 196 -8.76 -7.78 -13.81
C GLU A 196 -9.34 -6.46 -13.33
N GLY A 197 -8.47 -5.57 -12.87
CA GLY A 197 -8.84 -4.23 -12.41
C GLY A 197 -9.20 -4.15 -10.92
N PRO A 198 -9.27 -2.93 -10.39
CA PRO A 198 -9.46 -2.69 -8.96
C PRO A 198 -10.83 -3.16 -8.45
N ALA A 199 -11.89 -3.08 -9.25
CA ALA A 199 -13.23 -3.51 -8.85
C ALA A 199 -13.29 -5.01 -8.55
N ALA A 200 -12.65 -5.87 -9.39
CA ALA A 200 -12.56 -7.31 -9.16
C ALA A 200 -11.81 -7.62 -7.86
N ALA A 201 -10.66 -6.99 -7.65
CA ALA A 201 -9.87 -7.15 -6.44
C ALA A 201 -10.64 -6.68 -5.18
N MET A 202 -11.32 -5.55 -5.23
CA MET A 202 -12.16 -5.06 -4.12
C MET A 202 -13.30 -6.02 -3.77
N ASN A 203 -13.95 -6.59 -4.78
CA ASN A 203 -15.04 -7.57 -4.59
C ASN A 203 -14.55 -8.85 -3.92
N GLU A 204 -13.36 -9.31 -4.26
CA GLU A 204 -12.77 -10.52 -3.69
C GLU A 204 -12.22 -10.28 -2.28
N PHE A 205 -11.32 -9.33 -2.11
CA PHE A 205 -10.54 -9.19 -0.88
C PHE A 205 -11.25 -8.38 0.20
N ASN A 206 -11.99 -7.31 -0.14
CA ASN A 206 -12.72 -6.54 0.87
C ASN A 206 -13.90 -7.31 1.50
N ARG A 207 -14.42 -8.37 0.86
CA ARG A 207 -15.47 -9.24 1.43
C ARG A 207 -14.90 -10.23 2.44
N LYS A 208 -13.81 -10.92 2.10
CA LYS A 208 -13.16 -11.89 2.98
C LYS A 208 -12.78 -11.26 4.31
N ASP A 209 -12.20 -10.08 4.29
CA ASP A 209 -11.86 -9.36 5.51
C ASP A 209 -13.09 -9.02 6.39
N ARG A 210 -14.28 -8.79 5.77
CA ARG A 210 -15.53 -8.57 6.53
C ARG A 210 -16.08 -9.84 7.18
N GLU A 211 -15.89 -10.98 6.56
CA GLU A 211 -16.32 -12.28 7.09
C GLU A 211 -15.40 -12.72 8.23
N GLU A 212 -14.10 -12.55 8.11
CA GLU A 212 -13.10 -12.79 9.16
C GLU A 212 -13.31 -11.84 10.37
N GLU A 213 -13.59 -10.55 10.13
CA GLU A 213 -13.95 -9.60 11.19
C GLU A 213 -15.25 -9.97 11.94
N ARG A 214 -16.19 -10.66 11.29
CA ARG A 214 -17.44 -11.14 11.92
C ARG A 214 -17.24 -12.44 12.68
N GLY A 215 -16.51 -13.41 12.10
CA GLY A 215 -16.22 -14.69 12.75
C GLY A 215 -15.37 -14.59 14.01
N ASN A 216 -14.55 -13.55 14.13
CA ASN A 216 -13.78 -13.26 15.36
C ASN A 216 -14.58 -12.53 16.47
N ARG A 217 -15.86 -12.22 16.21
CA ARG A 217 -16.77 -11.54 17.18
C ARG A 217 -17.82 -12.47 17.78
N GLU A 218 -17.90 -13.71 17.31
CA GLU A 218 -18.72 -14.80 17.87
C GLU A 218 -17.85 -15.72 18.74
#